data_e4ebb48ca547d3350b9ce0586c7a688a
#
_entry.id   e4ebb48ca547d3350b9ce0586c7a688a
#
_cell.length_a   1.000
_cell.length_b   1.000
_cell.length_c   1.000
_cell.angle_alpha   90.00
_cell.angle_beta   90.00
_cell.angle_gamma   90.00
#
_symmetry.space_group_name_H-M   'P 1'
#
loop_
_entity.id
_entity.type
_entity.pdbx_description
1 polymer ?
#
loop_
_entity_poly.entity_id
_entity_poly.type
_entity_poly.pdbx_seq_one_letter_code
_entity_poly.pdbx_strand_id
1 'polypeptide(L)'
;TDITAPDPTPNPNPNPNPNPNPDPTPEPAPTGKFYVYFAAPTSWTTVKAWVWNKNKGDENYTGGTWPGELCTKTSQTYNGMTIWKWEYNGDKTDTPTNIIFNNGGSEQTDDLLFENGKCYDRGGVNGSISVTAINGVNSTAAKAMIKVYTLNGNCVAVMPDLNAATYTLRPGIYVANGRKFVVR
;
A
#
# COMPACT_ATOMS: atom_id res chain seq x y z
N THR A 1 48.73 -55.88 -9.00
CA THR A 1 48.83 -54.41 -8.74
C THR A 1 47.44 -53.80 -8.75
N ASP A 2 46.94 -53.62 -7.55
CA ASP A 2 45.62 -53.05 -7.27
C ASP A 2 45.79 -51.52 -7.22
N ILE A 3 45.15 -50.80 -8.16
CA ILE A 3 45.13 -49.35 -8.17
C ILE A 3 43.81 -48.87 -7.59
N THR A 4 43.79 -48.69 -6.28
CA THR A 4 42.69 -48.00 -5.58
C THR A 4 42.61 -46.54 -6.06
N ALA A 5 41.46 -46.18 -6.63
CA ALA A 5 41.14 -44.81 -7.00
C ALA A 5 41.10 -43.92 -5.74
N PRO A 6 41.56 -42.66 -5.82
CA PRO A 6 41.52 -41.75 -4.66
C PRO A 6 40.05 -41.40 -4.32
N ASP A 7 39.77 -41.37 -3.02
CA ASP A 7 38.50 -41.00 -2.41
C ASP A 7 38.09 -39.58 -2.85
N PRO A 8 36.82 -39.35 -3.26
CA PRO A 8 36.40 -38.00 -3.64
C PRO A 8 36.43 -37.06 -2.44
N THR A 9 37.12 -35.95 -2.61
CA THR A 9 37.18 -34.85 -1.61
C THR A 9 35.76 -34.42 -1.23
N PRO A 10 35.47 -34.23 0.08
CA PRO A 10 34.17 -33.79 0.51
C PRO A 10 33.82 -32.40 -0.07
N ASN A 11 32.63 -32.31 -0.65
CA ASN A 11 32.05 -31.09 -1.20
C ASN A 11 32.00 -30.00 -0.10
N PRO A 12 32.50 -28.77 -0.33
CA PRO A 12 32.44 -27.72 0.66
C PRO A 12 30.97 -27.45 1.04
N ASN A 13 30.73 -27.48 2.34
CA ASN A 13 29.44 -27.19 2.97
C ASN A 13 28.85 -25.89 2.41
N PRO A 14 27.57 -25.86 1.94
CA PRO A 14 26.98 -24.64 1.42
C PRO A 14 26.98 -23.57 2.50
N ASN A 15 27.50 -22.41 2.13
CA ASN A 15 27.54 -21.21 2.97
C ASN A 15 26.15 -20.96 3.56
N PRO A 16 26.01 -20.73 4.87
CA PRO A 16 24.71 -20.47 5.48
C PRO A 16 24.10 -19.25 4.82
N ASN A 17 22.87 -19.43 4.32
CA ASN A 17 22.06 -18.39 3.72
C ASN A 17 22.01 -17.19 4.69
N PRO A 18 22.26 -15.94 4.26
CA PRO A 18 22.19 -14.80 5.16
C PRO A 18 20.79 -14.75 5.78
N ASN A 19 20.78 -14.66 7.11
CA ASN A 19 19.57 -14.57 7.92
C ASN A 19 18.61 -13.53 7.30
N PRO A 20 17.34 -13.86 7.00
CA PRO A 20 16.42 -12.89 6.45
C PRO A 20 16.34 -11.70 7.41
N ASN A 21 16.48 -10.50 6.85
CA ASN A 21 16.32 -9.25 7.58
C ASN A 21 15.02 -9.32 8.39
N PRO A 22 15.01 -8.98 9.68
CA PRO A 22 13.78 -9.06 10.48
C PRO A 22 12.67 -8.26 9.82
N ASP A 23 11.52 -8.88 9.74
CA ASP A 23 10.31 -8.30 9.19
C ASP A 23 10.04 -6.94 9.87
N PRO A 24 9.77 -5.85 9.15
CA PRO A 24 9.53 -4.55 9.76
C PRO A 24 8.39 -4.67 10.77
N THR A 25 8.64 -4.22 11.99
CA THR A 25 7.63 -4.17 13.05
C THR A 25 6.37 -3.47 12.53
N PRO A 26 5.19 -4.08 12.66
CA PRO A 26 3.94 -3.45 12.23
C PRO A 26 3.78 -2.06 12.86
N GLU A 27 3.45 -1.06 12.06
CA GLU A 27 3.12 0.27 12.55
C GLU A 27 1.90 0.17 13.46
N PRO A 28 1.89 0.81 14.66
CA PRO A 28 0.72 0.81 15.53
C PRO A 28 -0.51 1.35 14.81
N ALA A 29 -1.66 0.72 15.04
CA ALA A 29 -2.93 1.21 14.49
C ALA A 29 -3.17 2.65 14.97
N PRO A 30 -3.74 3.53 14.11
CA PRO A 30 -4.10 4.89 14.51
C PRO A 30 -5.08 4.85 15.67
N THR A 31 -4.86 5.69 16.67
CA THR A 31 -5.74 5.84 17.83
C THR A 31 -6.61 7.08 17.74
N GLY A 32 -6.27 8.00 16.83
CA GLY A 32 -6.99 9.23 16.60
C GLY A 32 -8.34 9.04 15.92
N LYS A 33 -9.24 9.96 16.22
CA LYS A 33 -10.60 9.99 15.66
C LYS A 33 -10.61 10.14 14.13
N PHE A 34 -9.72 10.99 13.61
CA PHE A 34 -9.51 11.21 12.18
C PHE A 34 -8.05 10.98 11.85
N TYR A 35 -7.79 10.29 10.77
CA TYR A 35 -6.43 10.05 10.31
C TYR A 35 -6.41 9.83 8.80
N VAL A 36 -5.30 10.16 8.19
CA VAL A 36 -5.03 9.94 6.78
C VAL A 36 -3.54 9.68 6.58
N TYR A 37 -3.22 9.14 5.43
CA TYR A 37 -1.84 8.88 5.01
C TYR A 37 -1.53 9.62 3.73
N PHE A 38 -0.25 9.91 3.53
CA PHE A 38 0.25 10.58 2.33
C PHE A 38 1.54 9.90 1.85
N ALA A 39 1.52 9.40 0.62
CA ALA A 39 2.70 8.92 -0.07
C ALA A 39 3.45 10.12 -0.66
N ALA A 40 4.44 10.61 0.06
CA ALA A 40 5.15 11.83 -0.30
C ALA A 40 6.20 11.59 -1.40
N PRO A 41 6.38 12.55 -2.33
CA PRO A 41 7.50 12.53 -3.25
C PRO A 41 8.83 12.32 -2.51
N THR A 42 9.77 11.63 -3.11
CA THR A 42 11.07 11.33 -2.48
C THR A 42 11.90 12.58 -2.17
N SER A 43 11.60 13.71 -2.84
CA SER A 43 12.19 15.01 -2.56
C SER A 43 11.68 15.67 -1.28
N TRP A 44 10.55 15.20 -0.72
CA TRP A 44 9.98 15.79 0.50
C TRP A 44 10.59 15.14 1.74
N THR A 45 11.36 15.89 2.47
CA THR A 45 11.98 15.48 3.74
C THR A 45 11.09 15.74 4.94
N THR A 46 10.04 16.53 4.75
CA THR A 46 9.04 16.91 5.75
C THR A 46 7.68 16.91 5.08
N VAL A 47 6.66 16.48 5.80
CA VAL A 47 5.26 16.58 5.35
C VAL A 47 4.44 17.21 6.47
N LYS A 48 3.64 18.20 6.11
CA LYS A 48 2.63 18.81 6.96
C LYS A 48 1.26 18.68 6.34
N ALA A 49 0.24 18.67 7.16
CA ALA A 49 -1.17 18.64 6.76
C ALA A 49 -1.87 19.92 7.23
N TRP A 50 -2.65 20.50 6.33
CA TRP A 50 -3.63 21.54 6.62
C TRP A 50 -5.01 20.94 6.43
N VAL A 51 -5.78 20.81 7.51
CA VAL A 51 -7.06 20.10 7.52
C VAL A 51 -8.16 21.00 8.07
N TRP A 52 -9.28 21.09 7.34
CA TRP A 52 -10.38 21.97 7.75
C TRP A 52 -11.76 21.45 7.32
N ASN A 53 -12.81 22.07 7.86
CA ASN A 53 -14.19 21.77 7.49
C ASN A 53 -14.83 23.01 6.87
N LYS A 54 -15.00 23.01 5.53
CA LYS A 54 -15.66 24.10 4.78
C LYS A 54 -17.10 24.35 5.21
N ASN A 55 -17.80 23.32 5.64
CA ASN A 55 -19.21 23.41 6.05
C ASN A 55 -19.40 24.03 7.44
N LYS A 56 -18.28 24.25 8.15
CA LYS A 56 -18.24 24.82 9.51
C LYS A 56 -17.41 26.11 9.55
N GLY A 57 -17.50 26.94 8.52
CA GLY A 57 -16.76 28.21 8.47
C GLY A 57 -15.25 28.05 8.46
N ASP A 58 -14.75 27.04 7.74
CA ASP A 58 -13.33 26.66 7.64
C ASP A 58 -12.70 26.30 9.00
N GLU A 59 -13.48 25.67 9.87
CA GLU A 59 -12.99 25.17 11.16
C GLU A 59 -11.74 24.31 10.95
N ASN A 60 -10.62 24.72 11.56
CA ASN A 60 -9.32 24.09 11.36
C ASN A 60 -9.02 22.99 12.39
N TYR A 61 -8.39 21.90 11.95
CA TYR A 61 -8.02 20.73 12.76
C TYR A 61 -6.50 20.64 13.00
N THR A 62 -5.72 21.59 12.49
CA THR A 62 -4.25 21.59 12.49
C THR A 62 -3.67 22.86 13.13
N GLY A 63 -4.30 23.34 14.22
CA GLY A 63 -3.81 24.47 15.01
C GLY A 63 -4.04 25.87 14.41
N GLY A 64 -4.71 25.97 13.26
CA GLY A 64 -5.14 27.27 12.68
C GLY A 64 -4.04 28.14 12.10
N THR A 65 -2.80 27.69 12.05
CA THR A 65 -1.66 28.42 11.48
C THR A 65 -1.06 27.66 10.33
N TRP A 66 -1.02 28.27 9.13
CA TRP A 66 -0.34 27.69 7.97
C TRP A 66 1.17 27.52 8.23
N PRO A 67 1.81 26.48 7.75
CA PRO A 67 1.35 25.41 6.86
C PRO A 67 0.72 24.19 7.54
N GLY A 68 0.26 24.30 8.76
CA GLY A 68 -0.43 23.25 9.48
C GLY A 68 0.48 22.36 10.33
N GLU A 69 -0.02 21.18 10.65
CA GLU A 69 0.59 20.25 11.60
C GLU A 69 1.55 19.27 10.92
N LEU A 70 2.63 18.93 11.61
CA LEU A 70 3.62 17.96 11.14
C LEU A 70 3.02 16.54 11.11
N CYS A 71 3.12 15.88 9.97
CA CYS A 71 2.79 14.48 9.84
C CYS A 71 3.91 13.59 10.43
N THR A 72 3.54 12.43 10.94
CA THR A 72 4.48 11.41 11.42
C THR A 72 4.96 10.59 10.24
N LYS A 73 6.28 10.49 10.08
CA LYS A 73 6.88 9.60 9.10
C LYS A 73 6.69 8.15 9.54
N THR A 74 6.18 7.28 8.66
CA THR A 74 6.04 5.85 8.94
C THR A 74 7.25 5.07 8.41
N SER A 75 7.35 3.81 8.79
CA SER A 75 8.33 2.88 8.24
C SER A 75 7.96 2.35 6.85
N GLN A 76 6.78 2.71 6.34
CA GLN A 76 6.18 2.14 5.15
C GLN A 76 6.44 2.97 3.91
N THR A 77 6.42 2.29 2.76
CA THR A 77 6.57 2.93 1.46
C THR A 77 5.49 2.44 0.49
N TYR A 78 5.14 3.30 -0.48
CA TYR A 78 4.29 2.97 -1.59
C TYR A 78 4.94 3.46 -2.90
N ASN A 79 5.16 2.57 -3.86
CA ASN A 79 5.88 2.89 -5.11
C ASN A 79 7.20 3.65 -4.90
N GLY A 80 7.96 3.28 -3.86
CA GLY A 80 9.21 3.94 -3.50
C GLY A 80 9.05 5.28 -2.76
N MET A 81 7.82 5.76 -2.57
CA MET A 81 7.52 6.96 -1.79
C MET A 81 7.32 6.62 -0.32
N THR A 82 7.86 7.43 0.57
CA THR A 82 7.63 7.29 2.02
C THR A 82 6.20 7.66 2.37
N ILE A 83 5.56 6.86 3.22
CA ILE A 83 4.23 7.16 3.73
C ILE A 83 4.33 7.97 5.02
N TRP A 84 3.54 9.03 5.10
CA TRP A 84 3.40 9.90 6.26
C TRP A 84 1.98 9.83 6.77
N LYS A 85 1.79 9.91 8.09
CA LYS A 85 0.49 9.86 8.76
C LYS A 85 0.20 11.20 9.42
N TRP A 86 -1.00 11.73 9.18
CA TRP A 86 -1.62 12.76 10.01
C TRP A 86 -2.74 12.12 10.82
N GLU A 87 -2.86 12.51 12.10
CA GLU A 87 -3.82 11.96 13.02
C GLU A 87 -4.33 13.04 13.97
N TYR A 88 -5.66 13.15 14.09
CA TYR A 88 -6.30 14.11 14.98
C TYR A 88 -6.76 13.46 16.28
N ASN A 89 -6.26 13.94 17.41
CA ASN A 89 -6.56 13.47 18.76
C ASN A 89 -7.31 14.53 19.59
N GLY A 90 -7.81 15.60 18.97
CA GLY A 90 -8.53 16.68 19.67
C GLY A 90 -10.02 16.40 19.88
N ASP A 91 -10.73 17.42 20.37
CA ASP A 91 -12.12 17.30 20.85
C ASP A 91 -13.18 17.40 19.74
N LYS A 92 -12.82 17.86 18.53
CA LYS A 92 -13.77 18.03 17.44
C LYS A 92 -14.37 16.69 17.01
N THR A 93 -15.68 16.69 16.77
CA THR A 93 -16.45 15.49 16.42
C THR A 93 -16.89 15.45 14.97
N ASP A 94 -17.02 16.62 14.34
CA ASP A 94 -17.38 16.72 12.93
C ASP A 94 -16.23 16.28 12.05
N THR A 95 -16.52 15.48 11.03
CA THR A 95 -15.50 15.03 10.06
C THR A 95 -14.99 16.21 9.26
N PRO A 96 -13.67 16.40 9.11
CA PRO A 96 -13.10 17.37 8.18
C PRO A 96 -13.62 17.14 6.76
N THR A 97 -13.65 18.18 5.95
CA THR A 97 -14.08 18.08 4.55
C THR A 97 -12.94 18.18 3.56
N ASN A 98 -11.85 18.85 3.95
CA ASN A 98 -10.73 19.15 3.05
C ASN A 98 -9.38 18.99 3.74
N ILE A 99 -8.37 18.74 2.91
CA ILE A 99 -6.98 18.60 3.34
C ILE A 99 -6.03 19.09 2.23
N ILE A 100 -4.92 19.69 2.64
CA ILE A 100 -3.74 19.98 1.81
C ILE A 100 -2.54 19.32 2.49
N PHE A 101 -1.72 18.60 1.73
CA PHE A 101 -0.38 18.21 2.16
C PHE A 101 0.66 19.14 1.57
N ASN A 102 1.68 19.46 2.33
CA ASN A 102 2.77 20.33 1.91
C ASN A 102 4.12 19.90 2.50
N ASN A 103 5.22 20.39 1.92
CA ASN A 103 6.58 20.06 2.38
C ASN A 103 7.10 21.03 3.46
N GLY A 104 6.24 21.87 4.02
CA GLY A 104 6.60 22.93 4.94
C GLY A 104 7.20 24.18 4.26
N GLY A 105 7.28 24.17 2.93
CA GLY A 105 7.84 25.25 2.09
C GLY A 105 6.92 25.62 0.93
N SER A 106 7.45 25.57 -0.29
CA SER A 106 6.77 26.05 -1.50
C SER A 106 5.94 25.00 -2.24
N GLU A 107 6.07 23.74 -1.90
CA GLU A 107 5.36 22.66 -2.59
C GLU A 107 4.20 22.14 -1.76
N GLN A 108 3.06 21.96 -2.41
CA GLN A 108 1.84 21.45 -1.80
C GLN A 108 0.98 20.69 -2.82
N THR A 109 -0.02 19.95 -2.32
CA THR A 109 -1.12 19.42 -3.14
C THR A 109 -2.15 20.51 -3.42
N ASP A 110 -3.07 20.24 -4.33
CA ASP A 110 -4.33 20.97 -4.40
C ASP A 110 -5.18 20.75 -3.15
N ASP A 111 -6.31 21.45 -3.04
CA ASP A 111 -7.36 21.20 -2.06
C ASP A 111 -7.99 19.83 -2.33
N LEU A 112 -7.66 18.85 -1.52
CA LEU A 112 -8.19 17.49 -1.62
C LEU A 112 -9.41 17.31 -0.72
N LEU A 113 -10.35 16.46 -1.13
CA LEU A 113 -11.43 16.03 -0.24
C LEU A 113 -10.86 15.14 0.86
N PHE A 114 -11.30 15.39 2.11
CA PHE A 114 -10.89 14.57 3.24
C PHE A 114 -11.72 13.28 3.28
N GLU A 115 -11.05 12.15 3.27
CA GLU A 115 -11.64 10.83 3.50
C GLU A 115 -10.87 10.09 4.59
N ASN A 116 -11.52 9.87 5.73
CA ASN A 116 -10.87 9.23 6.88
C ASN A 116 -10.29 7.85 6.53
N GLY A 117 -9.06 7.59 6.96
CA GLY A 117 -8.37 6.32 6.74
C GLY A 117 -7.77 6.13 5.35
N LYS A 118 -7.87 7.11 4.44
CA LYS A 118 -7.32 7.01 3.09
C LYS A 118 -5.86 7.42 3.02
N CYS A 119 -5.18 6.91 1.98
CA CYS A 119 -3.86 7.34 1.59
C CYS A 119 -3.94 8.16 0.30
N TYR A 120 -3.22 9.27 0.27
CA TYR A 120 -3.16 10.22 -0.85
C TYR A 120 -1.78 10.21 -1.47
N ASP A 121 -1.67 10.72 -2.68
CA ASP A 121 -0.42 11.12 -3.30
C ASP A 121 -0.49 12.55 -3.84
N ARG A 122 0.59 13.05 -4.45
CA ARG A 122 0.65 14.43 -4.99
C ARG A 122 -0.23 14.63 -6.23
N GLY A 123 -0.64 13.57 -6.89
CA GLY A 123 -1.43 13.64 -8.13
C GLY A 123 -2.86 14.14 -7.95
N GLY A 124 -3.27 14.42 -6.72
CA GLY A 124 -4.62 14.91 -6.40
C GLY A 124 -5.71 13.86 -6.64
N VAL A 125 -5.33 12.72 -7.14
CA VAL A 125 -6.23 11.58 -7.20
C VAL A 125 -6.46 11.18 -5.77
N ASN A 126 -7.71 11.22 -5.32
CA ASN A 126 -8.11 10.57 -4.08
C ASN A 126 -7.52 9.19 -4.10
N GLY A 127 -6.30 9.10 -3.59
CA GLY A 127 -5.50 7.91 -3.72
C GLY A 127 -6.26 6.79 -3.09
N SER A 128 -6.77 5.96 -3.89
CA SER A 128 -7.46 4.74 -3.49
C SER A 128 -6.49 3.72 -2.92
N ILE A 129 -5.41 4.19 -2.29
CA ILE A 129 -4.53 3.34 -1.53
C ILE A 129 -5.25 3.07 -0.21
N SER A 130 -5.97 1.98 -0.19
CA SER A 130 -6.58 1.51 1.06
C SER A 130 -5.46 1.12 2.01
N VAL A 131 -5.37 1.80 3.15
CA VAL A 131 -4.35 1.54 4.18
C VAL A 131 -4.42 0.12 4.76
N THR A 132 -5.50 -0.56 4.57
CA THR A 132 -5.61 -2.00 4.88
C THR A 132 -4.59 -2.86 4.11
N ALA A 133 -3.94 -2.33 3.07
CA ALA A 133 -2.84 -2.99 2.37
C ALA A 133 -1.46 -2.72 3.01
N ILE A 134 -1.38 -1.88 4.06
CA ILE A 134 -0.11 -1.45 4.67
C ILE A 134 0.35 -2.40 5.78
N ASN A 135 -0.39 -3.43 6.10
CA ASN A 135 0.08 -4.49 7.00
C ASN A 135 1.07 -5.40 6.25
N GLY A 136 2.34 -5.00 6.25
CA GLY A 136 3.46 -5.90 6.05
C GLY A 136 3.57 -6.59 4.69
N VAL A 137 3.09 -5.96 3.61
CA VAL A 137 3.40 -6.46 2.27
C VAL A 137 4.46 -5.57 1.66
N ASN A 138 5.68 -6.08 1.60
CA ASN A 138 6.58 -5.82 0.49
C ASN A 138 5.75 -6.02 -0.79
N SER A 139 5.10 -4.97 -1.29
CA SER A 139 4.42 -5.06 -2.56
C SER A 139 5.39 -4.72 -3.69
N THR A 140 6.29 -5.63 -4.01
CA THR A 140 6.12 -6.25 -5.32
C THR A 140 4.68 -6.71 -5.29
N ALA A 141 3.76 -5.94 -5.86
CA ALA A 141 2.37 -6.30 -5.93
C ALA A 141 2.30 -7.73 -6.47
N ALA A 142 2.23 -8.69 -5.58
CA ALA A 142 1.69 -9.98 -5.93
C ALA A 142 0.23 -9.64 -6.25
N LYS A 143 0.00 -9.26 -7.52
CA LYS A 143 -1.30 -9.07 -8.13
C LYS A 143 -2.11 -10.25 -7.65
N ALA A 144 -3.15 -10.01 -6.85
CA ALA A 144 -3.88 -11.07 -6.16
C ALA A 144 -4.23 -12.12 -7.21
N MET A 145 -3.62 -13.30 -7.11
CA MET A 145 -3.75 -14.34 -8.12
C MET A 145 -5.19 -14.79 -8.16
N ILE A 146 -5.83 -14.61 -9.30
CA ILE A 146 -7.23 -14.98 -9.52
C ILE A 146 -7.28 -16.48 -9.78
N LYS A 147 -8.01 -17.20 -8.94
CA LYS A 147 -8.30 -18.62 -9.18
C LYS A 147 -9.48 -18.75 -10.15
N VAL A 148 -9.28 -19.51 -11.20
CA VAL A 148 -10.28 -19.80 -12.23
C VAL A 148 -10.76 -21.24 -12.09
N TYR A 149 -12.07 -21.43 -12.11
CA TYR A 149 -12.72 -22.69 -11.91
C TYR A 149 -13.58 -23.07 -13.12
N THR A 150 -13.70 -24.35 -13.40
CA THR A 150 -14.76 -24.87 -14.25
C THR A 150 -16.12 -24.75 -13.56
N LEU A 151 -17.22 -24.95 -14.28
CA LEU A 151 -18.57 -24.97 -13.71
C LEU A 151 -18.75 -26.08 -12.66
N ASN A 152 -17.94 -27.13 -12.74
CA ASN A 152 -17.94 -28.24 -11.77
C ASN A 152 -17.08 -27.97 -10.52
N GLY A 153 -16.57 -26.74 -10.37
CA GLY A 153 -15.79 -26.33 -9.19
C GLY A 153 -14.31 -26.71 -9.20
N ASN A 154 -13.79 -27.32 -10.27
CA ASN A 154 -12.37 -27.66 -10.37
C ASN A 154 -11.56 -26.40 -10.71
N CYS A 155 -10.51 -26.10 -9.91
CA CYS A 155 -9.57 -25.04 -10.20
C CYS A 155 -8.69 -25.44 -11.39
N VAL A 156 -8.76 -24.67 -12.48
CA VAL A 156 -8.04 -24.96 -13.73
C VAL A 156 -6.88 -24.01 -14.00
N ALA A 157 -6.88 -22.84 -13.37
CA ALA A 157 -5.78 -21.90 -13.48
C ALA A 157 -5.72 -20.94 -12.28
N VAL A 158 -4.52 -20.40 -12.05
CA VAL A 158 -4.28 -19.28 -11.11
C VAL A 158 -3.48 -18.24 -11.89
N MET A 159 -4.05 -17.05 -12.07
CA MET A 159 -3.47 -16.04 -12.96
C MET A 159 -3.56 -14.62 -12.39
N PRO A 160 -2.67 -13.71 -12.80
CA PRO A 160 -2.63 -12.36 -12.26
C PRO A 160 -3.80 -11.46 -12.72
N ASP A 161 -4.42 -11.75 -13.85
CA ASP A 161 -5.65 -11.07 -14.32
C ASP A 161 -6.43 -11.94 -15.31
N LEU A 162 -7.71 -11.60 -15.52
CA LEU A 162 -8.59 -12.37 -16.41
C LEU A 162 -8.30 -12.15 -17.91
N ASN A 163 -7.54 -11.11 -18.28
CA ASN A 163 -7.15 -10.91 -19.68
C ASN A 163 -6.19 -12.02 -20.12
N ALA A 164 -5.39 -12.57 -19.20
CA ALA A 164 -4.53 -13.70 -19.48
C ALA A 164 -5.33 -15.00 -19.78
N ALA A 165 -6.60 -15.08 -19.39
CA ALA A 165 -7.42 -16.27 -19.57
C ALA A 165 -7.64 -16.60 -21.06
N THR A 166 -7.76 -15.61 -21.93
CA THR A 166 -7.98 -15.79 -23.38
C THR A 166 -6.80 -16.47 -24.08
N TYR A 167 -5.60 -16.39 -23.51
CA TYR A 167 -4.38 -17.01 -24.07
C TYR A 167 -3.98 -18.31 -23.36
N THR A 168 -4.53 -18.55 -22.17
CA THR A 168 -4.08 -19.65 -21.29
C THR A 168 -5.12 -20.77 -21.19
N LEU A 169 -6.41 -20.44 -21.34
CA LEU A 169 -7.50 -21.39 -21.19
C LEU A 169 -8.06 -21.78 -22.57
N ARG A 170 -8.54 -23.00 -22.66
CA ARG A 170 -9.30 -23.45 -23.84
C ARG A 170 -10.64 -22.71 -23.90
N PRO A 171 -11.25 -22.55 -25.10
CA PRO A 171 -12.59 -22.00 -25.20
C PRO A 171 -13.59 -22.73 -24.27
N GLY A 172 -14.35 -21.96 -23.53
CA GLY A 172 -15.26 -22.54 -22.52
C GLY A 172 -15.85 -21.51 -21.56
N ILE A 173 -16.67 -21.99 -20.62
CA ILE A 173 -17.28 -21.17 -19.58
C ILE A 173 -16.58 -21.48 -18.26
N TYR A 174 -16.16 -20.42 -17.57
CA TYR A 174 -15.40 -20.48 -16.34
C TYR A 174 -15.99 -19.55 -15.27
N VAL A 175 -15.57 -19.74 -14.03
CA VAL A 175 -15.94 -18.92 -12.86
C VAL A 175 -14.68 -18.36 -12.22
N ALA A 176 -14.64 -17.04 -12.00
CA ALA A 176 -13.60 -16.39 -11.23
C ALA A 176 -14.22 -15.27 -10.40
N ASN A 177 -13.77 -15.08 -9.15
CA ASN A 177 -14.30 -14.07 -8.23
C ASN A 177 -15.85 -14.10 -8.12
N GLY A 178 -16.44 -15.31 -8.13
CA GLY A 178 -17.90 -15.50 -8.06
C GLY A 178 -18.67 -15.12 -9.33
N ARG A 179 -18.01 -14.77 -10.43
CA ARG A 179 -18.64 -14.40 -11.70
C ARG A 179 -18.29 -15.37 -12.83
N LYS A 180 -19.27 -15.66 -13.68
CA LYS A 180 -19.06 -16.46 -14.90
C LYS A 180 -18.49 -15.59 -16.01
N PHE A 181 -17.56 -16.15 -16.79
CA PHE A 181 -17.04 -15.52 -18.01
C PHE A 181 -16.80 -16.58 -19.11
N VAL A 182 -16.69 -16.12 -20.35
CA VAL A 182 -16.51 -16.99 -21.51
C VAL A 182 -15.15 -16.73 -22.14
N VAL A 183 -14.39 -17.78 -22.37
CA VAL A 183 -13.18 -17.78 -23.22
C VAL A 183 -13.59 -18.28 -24.60
N ARG A 184 -13.29 -17.54 -25.65
CA ARG A 184 -13.61 -17.85 -27.06
C ARG A 184 -12.34 -18.23 -27.83
#